data_4dfecd65aec480f188bf44a36f3ccde8
#
_entry.id   4dfecd65aec480f188bf44a36f3ccde8
#
_cell.length_a   1.000
_cell.length_b   1.000
_cell.length_c   1.000
_cell.angle_alpha   90.00
_cell.angle_beta   90.00
_cell.angle_gamma   90.00
#
_symmetry.space_group_name_H-M   'P 1'
#
loop_
_entity.id
_entity.type
_entity.pdbx_description
1 polymer ?
#
loop_
_entity_poly.entity_id
_entity_poly.type
_entity_poly.pdbx_seq_one_letter_code
_entity_poly.pdbx_strand_id
1 'polypeptide(L)'
;MHHLLEIDSVIKNFGTRQLLSDVYLRINTGDVIGLFGRNGTGKSVLMQIIFGTMKADRKFIRLDGCKILPAPYRHSGTIAFLPQQGYLPKHQKMKQLVRYYLDTDVVSDFYKDDEVAQSCMDRRVSQLSGGERRYLEAKLLLLGDTKFVLLDEPFDYLSFHLADKLIELIKKHSVNKGIVISDHNYGKVLEVVNRLTLIREGVLLELTDKRGLVEQGYLLSESYLSYIIHSGFISGYQNRYGDNLKPPTNVYHRMTA
;
A
#
# COMPACT_ATOMS: atom_id res chain seq x y z
N MET A 1 -9.36 -19.96 1.29
CA MET A 1 -10.73 -19.46 1.52
C MET A 1 -10.85 -18.06 0.91
N HIS A 2 -11.98 -17.77 0.26
CA HIS A 2 -12.28 -16.42 -0.21
C HIS A 2 -12.92 -15.61 0.90
N HIS A 3 -12.39 -14.42 1.17
CA HIS A 3 -12.93 -13.47 2.13
C HIS A 3 -13.30 -12.17 1.43
N LEU A 4 -14.34 -11.51 1.93
CA LEU A 4 -14.81 -10.22 1.44
C LEU A 4 -14.88 -9.22 2.60
N LEU A 5 -14.14 -8.12 2.48
CA LEU A 5 -14.26 -6.96 3.36
C LEU A 5 -15.03 -5.86 2.62
N GLU A 6 -16.19 -5.50 3.16
CA GLU A 6 -17.03 -4.42 2.65
C GLU A 6 -16.94 -3.21 3.58
N ILE A 7 -16.59 -2.09 3.00
CA ILE A 7 -16.55 -0.77 3.63
C ILE A 7 -17.65 0.07 2.98
N ASP A 8 -18.60 0.52 3.76
CA ASP A 8 -19.82 1.15 3.25
C ASP A 8 -20.14 2.42 4.04
N SER A 9 -20.64 3.43 3.34
CA SER A 9 -21.13 4.69 3.87
C SER A 9 -20.13 5.42 4.78
N VAL A 10 -18.83 5.44 4.39
CA VAL A 10 -17.82 6.13 5.19
C VAL A 10 -17.93 7.63 4.99
N ILE A 11 -18.27 8.34 6.06
CA ILE A 11 -18.30 9.80 6.13
C ILE A 11 -17.29 10.26 7.18
N LYS A 12 -16.45 11.24 6.80
CA LYS A 12 -15.50 11.88 7.73
C LYS A 12 -15.42 13.36 7.51
N ASN A 13 -15.68 14.10 8.59
CA ASN A 13 -15.56 15.56 8.64
C ASN A 13 -14.41 15.97 9.57
N PHE A 14 -13.76 17.07 9.25
CA PHE A 14 -12.84 17.81 10.12
C PHE A 14 -13.33 19.26 10.20
N GLY A 15 -13.97 19.60 11.30
CA GLY A 15 -14.68 20.89 11.44
C GLY A 15 -15.75 21.02 10.35
N THR A 16 -15.67 22.07 9.55
CA THR A 16 -16.61 22.35 8.45
C THR A 16 -16.25 21.63 7.14
N ARG A 17 -15.05 21.04 7.05
CA ARG A 17 -14.58 20.35 5.84
C ARG A 17 -14.99 18.89 5.86
N GLN A 18 -15.81 18.49 4.90
CA GLN A 18 -16.08 17.08 4.63
C GLN A 18 -14.91 16.51 3.82
N LEU A 19 -14.16 15.57 4.41
CA LEU A 19 -12.99 14.93 3.78
C LEU A 19 -13.38 13.68 3.00
N LEU A 20 -14.29 12.87 3.55
CA LEU A 20 -14.84 11.66 2.91
C LEU A 20 -16.36 11.77 2.91
N SER A 21 -16.96 11.47 1.75
CA SER A 21 -18.39 11.61 1.49
C SER A 21 -18.95 10.31 0.94
N ASP A 22 -19.57 9.51 1.80
CA ASP A 22 -20.27 8.26 1.46
C ASP A 22 -19.38 7.25 0.69
N VAL A 23 -18.14 7.05 1.15
CA VAL A 23 -17.18 6.17 0.51
C VAL A 23 -17.62 4.72 0.63
N TYR A 24 -17.61 4.01 -0.51
CA TYR A 24 -17.85 2.58 -0.63
C TYR A 24 -16.63 1.88 -1.24
N LEU A 25 -16.18 0.76 -0.64
CA LEU A 25 -15.08 -0.05 -1.13
C LEU A 25 -15.30 -1.53 -0.78
N ARG A 26 -15.10 -2.41 -1.74
CA ARG A 26 -15.06 -3.86 -1.54
C ARG A 26 -13.66 -4.37 -1.80
N ILE A 27 -13.15 -5.21 -0.90
CA ILE A 27 -11.84 -5.84 -1.00
C ILE A 27 -12.05 -7.34 -0.89
N ASN A 28 -11.73 -8.08 -1.96
CA ASN A 28 -11.77 -9.54 -1.96
C ASN A 28 -10.38 -10.12 -1.75
N THR A 29 -10.29 -11.34 -1.27
CA THR A 29 -9.04 -12.12 -1.40
C THR A 29 -8.66 -12.18 -2.89
N GLY A 30 -7.40 -11.87 -3.21
CA GLY A 30 -6.89 -11.77 -4.58
C GLY A 30 -6.85 -10.35 -5.13
N ASP A 31 -7.56 -9.40 -4.50
CA ASP A 31 -7.49 -8.00 -4.90
C ASP A 31 -6.17 -7.36 -4.44
N VAL A 32 -5.53 -6.65 -5.35
CA VAL A 32 -4.49 -5.64 -5.04
C VAL A 32 -4.99 -4.31 -5.56
N ILE A 33 -5.51 -3.49 -4.66
CA ILE A 33 -6.18 -2.23 -4.99
C ILE A 33 -5.21 -1.08 -4.84
N GLY A 34 -4.98 -0.31 -5.90
CA GLY A 34 -4.32 0.98 -5.83
C GLY A 34 -5.30 2.06 -5.38
N LEU A 35 -5.02 2.69 -4.26
CA LEU A 35 -5.78 3.83 -3.74
C LEU A 35 -5.09 5.13 -4.13
N PHE A 36 -5.51 5.73 -5.22
CA PHE A 36 -4.97 6.97 -5.76
C PHE A 36 -5.70 8.20 -5.22
N GLY A 37 -5.09 9.35 -5.35
CA GLY A 37 -5.63 10.65 -4.95
C GLY A 37 -4.52 11.63 -4.58
N ARG A 38 -4.77 12.92 -4.76
CA ARG A 38 -3.81 13.98 -4.41
C ARG A 38 -3.55 14.01 -2.90
N ASN A 39 -2.50 14.74 -2.47
CA ASN A 39 -2.22 14.92 -1.05
C ASN A 39 -3.40 15.60 -0.35
N GLY A 40 -3.73 15.11 0.85
CA GLY A 40 -4.83 15.66 1.64
C GLY A 40 -6.24 15.27 1.17
N THR A 41 -6.40 14.31 0.22
CA THR A 41 -7.71 13.81 -0.22
C THR A 41 -8.33 12.78 0.73
N GLY A 42 -7.55 12.25 1.69
CA GLY A 42 -8.09 11.34 2.70
C GLY A 42 -7.69 9.87 2.56
N LYS A 43 -6.70 9.51 1.71
CA LYS A 43 -6.23 8.13 1.54
C LYS A 43 -5.83 7.47 2.87
N SER A 44 -4.87 8.06 3.59
CA SER A 44 -4.42 7.57 4.90
C SER A 44 -5.54 7.59 5.94
N VAL A 45 -6.41 8.59 5.90
CA VAL A 45 -7.58 8.69 6.77
C VAL A 45 -8.54 7.54 6.53
N LEU A 46 -8.83 7.21 5.25
CA LEU A 46 -9.67 6.07 4.90
C LEU A 46 -9.07 4.75 5.41
N MET A 47 -7.77 4.51 5.19
CA MET A 47 -7.08 3.31 5.70
C MET A 47 -7.12 3.21 7.23
N GLN A 48 -6.90 4.33 7.95
CA GLN A 48 -7.01 4.37 9.41
C GLN A 48 -8.44 4.11 9.91
N ILE A 49 -9.45 4.57 9.18
CA ILE A 49 -10.87 4.30 9.47
C ILE A 49 -11.20 2.83 9.25
N ILE A 50 -10.71 2.22 8.16
CA ILE A 50 -10.88 0.79 7.86
C ILE A 50 -10.21 -0.05 8.93
N PHE A 51 -8.96 0.26 9.27
CA PHE A 51 -8.21 -0.43 10.33
C PHE A 51 -8.84 -0.21 11.72
N GLY A 52 -9.45 0.96 11.96
CA GLY A 52 -10.17 1.28 13.19
C GLY A 52 -9.41 2.18 14.18
N THR A 53 -8.24 2.69 13.81
CA THR A 53 -7.48 3.67 14.62
C THR A 53 -8.03 5.08 14.52
N MET A 54 -8.82 5.38 13.48
CA MET A 54 -9.52 6.66 13.34
C MET A 54 -11.02 6.47 13.35
N LYS A 55 -11.72 7.31 14.11
CA LYS A 55 -13.18 7.33 14.15
C LYS A 55 -13.73 8.05 12.91
N ALA A 56 -14.69 7.44 12.23
CA ALA A 56 -15.53 8.08 11.23
C ALA A 56 -16.80 8.64 11.86
N ASP A 57 -17.43 9.62 11.22
CA ASP A 57 -18.75 10.14 11.65
C ASP A 57 -19.83 9.12 11.32
N ARG A 58 -19.68 8.43 10.18
CA ARG A 58 -20.49 7.28 9.79
C ARG A 58 -19.62 6.24 9.11
N LYS A 59 -19.85 4.95 9.39
CA LYS A 59 -19.26 3.82 8.66
C LYS A 59 -20.01 2.53 8.92
N PHE A 60 -20.03 1.64 7.94
CA PHE A 60 -20.37 0.23 8.11
C PHE A 60 -19.22 -0.61 7.54
N ILE A 61 -18.73 -1.55 8.33
CA ILE A 61 -17.69 -2.49 7.89
C ILE A 61 -18.21 -3.91 8.16
N ARG A 62 -18.18 -4.75 7.12
CA ARG A 62 -18.56 -6.15 7.18
C ARG A 62 -17.42 -7.02 6.70
N LEU A 63 -17.24 -8.15 7.35
CA LEU A 63 -16.38 -9.24 6.91
C LEU A 63 -17.28 -10.45 6.61
N ASP A 64 -17.26 -10.94 5.39
CA ASP A 64 -18.04 -12.10 4.97
C ASP A 64 -19.54 -11.95 5.31
N GLY A 65 -20.08 -10.74 5.08
CA GLY A 65 -21.47 -10.38 5.41
C GLY A 65 -21.72 -10.04 6.88
N CYS A 66 -20.82 -10.39 7.80
CA CYS A 66 -20.97 -10.12 9.22
C CYS A 66 -20.40 -8.74 9.59
N LYS A 67 -21.19 -7.94 10.32
CA LYS A 67 -20.72 -6.61 10.79
C LYS A 67 -19.55 -6.77 11.73
N ILE A 68 -18.43 -6.11 11.42
CA ILE A 68 -17.31 -5.98 12.33
C ILE A 68 -17.57 -4.80 13.27
N LEU A 69 -17.29 -5.01 14.56
CA LEU A 69 -17.38 -3.98 15.60
C LEU A 69 -16.39 -2.83 15.36
N PRO A 70 -16.54 -1.67 16.05
CA PRO A 70 -15.88 -0.39 15.67
C PRO A 70 -14.37 -0.40 15.56
N ALA A 71 -13.68 -1.44 16.04
CA ALA A 71 -12.24 -1.54 16.04
C ALA A 71 -11.74 -2.86 15.41
N PRO A 72 -11.72 -2.98 14.06
CA PRO A 72 -11.28 -4.19 13.35
C PRO A 72 -9.88 -4.71 13.76
N TYR A 73 -8.97 -3.82 14.15
CA TYR A 73 -7.64 -4.19 14.63
C TYR A 73 -7.65 -5.06 15.91
N ARG A 74 -8.77 -5.07 16.66
CA ARG A 74 -8.94 -5.93 17.85
C ARG A 74 -9.30 -7.37 17.49
N HIS A 75 -9.70 -7.62 16.26
CA HIS A 75 -9.95 -8.97 15.75
C HIS A 75 -8.67 -9.48 15.09
N SER A 76 -7.90 -10.29 15.85
CA SER A 76 -6.68 -10.91 15.32
C SER A 76 -6.98 -11.64 14.02
N GLY A 77 -6.04 -11.65 13.08
CA GLY A 77 -6.19 -12.33 11.80
C GLY A 77 -7.11 -11.65 10.79
N THR A 78 -7.62 -10.43 11.06
CA THR A 78 -8.52 -9.77 10.12
C THR A 78 -7.81 -8.79 9.20
N ILE A 79 -7.29 -7.69 9.75
CA ILE A 79 -6.67 -6.60 8.98
C ILE A 79 -5.32 -6.25 9.60
N ALA A 80 -4.29 -6.15 8.75
CA ALA A 80 -3.02 -5.53 9.09
C ALA A 80 -2.91 -4.15 8.45
N PHE A 81 -2.19 -3.23 9.07
CA PHE A 81 -1.99 -1.88 8.57
C PHE A 81 -0.55 -1.41 8.72
N LEU A 82 0.07 -1.04 7.62
CA LEU A 82 1.35 -0.33 7.57
C LEU A 82 1.07 1.16 7.51
N PRO A 83 1.21 1.92 8.60
CA PRO A 83 1.04 3.36 8.58
C PRO A 83 2.21 4.04 7.88
N GLN A 84 2.03 5.27 7.41
CA GLN A 84 3.08 6.09 6.81
C GLN A 84 4.29 6.24 7.74
N GLN A 85 4.06 6.43 9.03
CA GLN A 85 5.12 6.39 10.04
C GLN A 85 5.31 4.95 10.52
N GLY A 86 6.57 4.51 10.62
CA GLY A 86 6.88 3.15 11.08
C GLY A 86 6.23 2.82 12.42
N TYR A 87 5.84 1.54 12.60
CA TYR A 87 5.12 1.07 13.77
C TYR A 87 5.96 0.18 14.71
N LEU A 88 7.14 -0.26 14.25
CA LEU A 88 7.98 -1.16 15.07
C LEU A 88 8.68 -0.41 16.21
N PRO A 89 8.73 -1.00 17.42
CA PRO A 89 9.43 -0.44 18.57
C PRO A 89 10.93 -0.29 18.31
N LYS A 90 11.46 0.95 18.37
CA LYS A 90 12.83 1.30 17.98
C LYS A 90 13.93 0.56 18.75
N HIS A 91 13.67 0.16 20.00
CA HIS A 91 14.66 -0.47 20.88
C HIS A 91 14.71 -2.00 20.74
N GLN A 92 13.73 -2.61 20.09
CA GLN A 92 13.65 -4.06 19.92
C GLN A 92 14.56 -4.52 18.76
N LYS A 93 15.09 -5.75 18.88
CA LYS A 93 15.81 -6.42 17.80
C LYS A 93 14.83 -7.05 16.80
N MET A 94 15.17 -7.03 15.50
CA MET A 94 14.31 -7.60 14.47
C MET A 94 13.91 -9.06 14.74
N LYS A 95 14.85 -9.91 15.16
CA LYS A 95 14.55 -11.31 15.48
C LYS A 95 13.51 -11.50 16.58
N GLN A 96 13.42 -10.57 17.54
CA GLN A 96 12.42 -10.62 18.60
C GLN A 96 11.04 -10.24 18.06
N LEU A 97 11.00 -9.21 17.21
CA LEU A 97 9.75 -8.76 16.56
C LEU A 97 9.21 -9.81 15.60
N VAL A 98 10.07 -10.40 14.77
CA VAL A 98 9.67 -11.48 13.86
C VAL A 98 9.01 -12.63 14.62
N ARG A 99 9.59 -13.07 15.72
CA ARG A 99 9.01 -14.12 16.59
C ARG A 99 7.74 -13.70 17.31
N TYR A 100 7.54 -12.41 17.52
CA TYR A 100 6.34 -11.87 18.17
C TYR A 100 5.17 -11.73 17.21
N TYR A 101 5.46 -11.33 15.95
CA TYR A 101 4.44 -11.05 14.95
C TYR A 101 4.08 -12.25 14.07
N LEU A 102 4.98 -13.22 13.92
CA LEU A 102 4.79 -14.38 13.04
C LEU A 102 4.75 -15.68 13.82
N ASP A 103 3.94 -16.61 13.34
CA ASP A 103 3.90 -17.97 13.84
C ASP A 103 5.24 -18.69 13.63
N THR A 104 5.53 -19.66 14.48
CA THR A 104 6.85 -20.31 14.54
C THR A 104 7.28 -20.94 13.22
N ASP A 105 6.35 -21.51 12.47
CA ASP A 105 6.56 -22.11 11.15
C ASP A 105 6.86 -21.06 10.05
N VAL A 106 6.35 -19.82 10.20
CA VAL A 106 6.54 -18.72 9.26
C VAL A 106 7.83 -17.92 9.55
N VAL A 107 8.39 -18.02 10.76
CA VAL A 107 9.64 -17.31 11.11
C VAL A 107 10.80 -17.65 10.18
N SER A 108 10.93 -18.91 9.78
CA SER A 108 11.98 -19.32 8.83
C SER A 108 11.80 -18.67 7.45
N ASP A 109 10.57 -18.56 6.98
CA ASP A 109 10.23 -17.96 5.68
C ASP A 109 10.53 -16.46 5.63
N PHE A 110 10.48 -15.78 6.78
CA PHE A 110 10.86 -14.38 6.86
C PHE A 110 12.32 -14.12 6.48
N TYR A 111 13.22 -15.05 6.81
CA TYR A 111 14.66 -14.93 6.53
C TYR A 111 15.12 -15.69 5.29
N LYS A 112 14.31 -16.63 4.81
CA LYS A 112 14.66 -17.47 3.69
C LYS A 112 14.87 -16.65 2.42
N ASP A 113 16.00 -16.85 1.76
CA ASP A 113 16.37 -16.22 0.49
C ASP A 113 16.30 -14.66 0.50
N ASP A 114 16.49 -14.07 1.70
CA ASP A 114 16.42 -12.62 1.90
C ASP A 114 17.61 -12.11 2.71
N GLU A 115 18.66 -11.70 2.01
CA GLU A 115 19.89 -11.18 2.60
C GLU A 115 19.65 -9.94 3.51
N VAL A 116 18.68 -9.10 3.13
CA VAL A 116 18.35 -7.91 3.93
C VAL A 116 17.75 -8.31 5.27
N ALA A 117 16.78 -9.23 5.26
CA ALA A 117 16.18 -9.75 6.47
C ALA A 117 17.24 -10.45 7.37
N GLN A 118 18.11 -11.27 6.75
CA GLN A 118 19.19 -11.98 7.46
C GLN A 118 20.18 -11.00 8.09
N SER A 119 20.66 -9.99 7.36
CA SER A 119 21.63 -9.01 7.85
C SER A 119 21.08 -8.12 8.96
N CYS A 120 19.76 -7.95 9.02
CA CYS A 120 19.09 -7.11 10.00
C CYS A 120 18.64 -7.86 11.26
N MET A 121 18.69 -9.19 11.30
CA MET A 121 18.06 -10.00 12.35
C MET A 121 18.52 -9.65 13.78
N ASP A 122 19.80 -9.35 13.99
CA ASP A 122 20.38 -9.01 15.28
C ASP A 122 20.44 -7.51 15.56
N ARG A 123 20.08 -6.69 14.58
CA ARG A 123 20.05 -5.22 14.69
C ARG A 123 18.78 -4.75 15.37
N ARG A 124 18.87 -3.64 16.11
CA ARG A 124 17.69 -2.94 16.63
C ARG A 124 17.00 -2.17 15.49
N VAL A 125 15.70 -1.98 15.60
CA VAL A 125 14.94 -1.17 14.61
C VAL A 125 15.52 0.22 14.41
N SER A 126 16.04 0.84 15.49
CA SER A 126 16.72 2.16 15.42
C SER A 126 18.04 2.17 14.63
N GLN A 127 18.62 1.01 14.34
CA GLN A 127 19.87 0.86 13.60
C GLN A 127 19.66 0.53 12.12
N LEU A 128 18.40 0.35 11.71
CA LEU A 128 18.02 0.11 10.32
C LEU A 128 17.96 1.44 9.57
N SER A 129 18.33 1.40 8.30
CA SER A 129 18.02 2.50 7.38
C SER A 129 16.51 2.65 7.21
N GLY A 130 16.06 3.80 6.71
CA GLY A 130 14.64 4.02 6.43
C GLY A 130 14.05 2.95 5.51
N GLY A 131 14.78 2.61 4.44
CA GLY A 131 14.36 1.59 3.47
C GLY A 131 14.35 0.17 4.03
N GLU A 132 15.43 -0.26 4.74
CA GLU A 132 15.45 -1.57 5.41
C GLU A 132 14.26 -1.72 6.35
N ARG A 133 14.03 -0.70 7.20
CA ARG A 133 12.92 -0.71 8.14
C ARG A 133 11.58 -0.82 7.41
N ARG A 134 11.34 0.01 6.41
CA ARG A 134 10.07 0.04 5.66
C ARG A 134 9.78 -1.28 4.98
N TYR A 135 10.78 -1.86 4.32
CA TYR A 135 10.69 -3.16 3.69
C TYR A 135 10.35 -4.27 4.71
N LEU A 136 11.07 -4.33 5.84
CA LEU A 136 10.86 -5.36 6.86
C LEU A 136 9.51 -5.20 7.58
N GLU A 137 9.05 -3.96 7.81
CA GLU A 137 7.71 -3.66 8.32
C GLU A 137 6.62 -4.19 7.40
N ALA A 138 6.71 -3.92 6.09
CA ALA A 138 5.76 -4.42 5.11
C ALA A 138 5.80 -5.96 5.02
N LYS A 139 7.00 -6.55 5.00
CA LYS A 139 7.20 -8.00 4.96
C LYS A 139 6.56 -8.71 6.15
N LEU A 140 6.70 -8.18 7.37
CA LEU A 140 6.04 -8.72 8.56
C LEU A 140 4.52 -8.79 8.41
N LEU A 141 3.89 -7.73 7.89
CA LEU A 141 2.44 -7.70 7.71
C LEU A 141 1.97 -8.61 6.57
N LEU A 142 2.75 -8.73 5.50
CA LEU A 142 2.41 -9.63 4.39
C LEU A 142 2.51 -11.11 4.77
N LEU A 143 3.50 -11.48 5.61
CA LEU A 143 3.67 -12.85 6.07
C LEU A 143 2.74 -13.19 7.25
N GLY A 144 2.31 -12.21 8.04
CA GLY A 144 1.41 -12.43 9.19
C GLY A 144 0.08 -13.06 8.78
N ASP A 145 -0.54 -13.79 9.70
CA ASP A 145 -1.85 -14.43 9.48
C ASP A 145 -3.00 -13.40 9.53
N THR A 146 -3.14 -12.64 8.44
CA THR A 146 -4.23 -11.68 8.25
C THR A 146 -4.87 -11.85 6.88
N LYS A 147 -6.17 -11.58 6.79
CA LYS A 147 -6.95 -11.69 5.55
C LYS A 147 -6.76 -10.49 4.64
N PHE A 148 -6.57 -9.31 5.22
CA PHE A 148 -6.42 -8.05 4.51
C PHE A 148 -5.22 -7.27 5.00
N VAL A 149 -4.53 -6.58 4.08
CA VAL A 149 -3.36 -5.75 4.39
C VAL A 149 -3.53 -4.38 3.76
N LEU A 150 -3.43 -3.33 4.56
CA LEU A 150 -3.45 -1.94 4.12
C LEU A 150 -2.02 -1.40 4.17
N LEU A 151 -1.50 -0.90 3.07
CA LEU A 151 -0.13 -0.40 2.94
C LEU A 151 -0.17 1.09 2.56
N ASP A 152 0.16 1.96 3.51
CA ASP A 152 0.22 3.41 3.31
C ASP A 152 1.66 3.86 3.05
N GLU A 153 1.97 4.23 1.82
CA GLU A 153 3.29 4.60 1.30
C GLU A 153 4.37 3.51 1.50
N PRO A 154 4.10 2.23 1.10
CA PRO A 154 5.03 1.14 1.35
C PRO A 154 6.35 1.25 0.58
N PHE A 155 6.40 1.99 -0.53
CA PHE A 155 7.60 2.16 -1.36
C PHE A 155 8.46 3.36 -0.92
N ASP A 156 8.04 4.10 0.11
CA ASP A 156 8.78 5.25 0.61
C ASP A 156 10.15 4.84 1.17
N TYR A 157 11.21 5.59 0.86
CA TYR A 157 12.60 5.32 1.22
C TYR A 157 13.22 4.03 0.65
N LEU A 158 12.48 3.23 -0.14
CA LEU A 158 13.04 2.00 -0.70
C LEU A 158 14.02 2.29 -1.83
N SER A 159 15.16 1.59 -1.81
CA SER A 159 15.98 1.44 -3.00
C SER A 159 15.24 0.65 -4.08
N PHE A 160 15.67 0.77 -5.32
CA PHE A 160 15.05 0.06 -6.45
C PHE A 160 14.92 -1.44 -6.18
N HIS A 161 16.00 -2.06 -5.71
CA HIS A 161 16.06 -3.48 -5.37
C HIS A 161 15.06 -3.88 -4.26
N LEU A 162 14.92 -3.06 -3.22
CA LEU A 162 13.95 -3.33 -2.14
C LEU A 162 12.51 -3.14 -2.61
N ALA A 163 12.27 -2.19 -3.51
CA ALA A 163 10.95 -1.99 -4.11
C ALA A 163 10.54 -3.20 -4.96
N ASP A 164 11.44 -3.75 -5.78
CA ASP A 164 11.17 -4.94 -6.59
C ASP A 164 10.90 -6.16 -5.69
N LYS A 165 11.69 -6.37 -4.64
CA LYS A 165 11.43 -7.42 -3.65
C LYS A 165 10.06 -7.27 -2.98
N LEU A 166 9.67 -6.04 -2.66
CA LEU A 166 8.35 -5.78 -2.06
C LEU A 166 7.21 -6.07 -3.05
N ILE A 167 7.37 -5.72 -4.33
CA ILE A 167 6.41 -6.07 -5.39
C ILE A 167 6.21 -7.58 -5.49
N GLU A 168 7.31 -8.34 -5.49
CA GLU A 168 7.25 -9.81 -5.52
C GLU A 168 6.52 -10.38 -4.29
N LEU A 169 6.79 -9.85 -3.10
CA LEU A 169 6.09 -10.24 -1.88
C LEU A 169 4.59 -9.93 -1.95
N ILE A 170 4.21 -8.74 -2.42
CA ILE A 170 2.81 -8.35 -2.58
C ILE A 170 2.12 -9.32 -3.56
N LYS A 171 2.70 -9.58 -4.73
CA LYS A 171 2.16 -10.54 -5.71
C LYS A 171 2.01 -11.94 -5.12
N LYS A 172 3.02 -12.43 -4.40
CA LYS A 172 3.00 -13.76 -3.76
C LYS A 172 1.87 -13.88 -2.74
N HIS A 173 1.69 -12.88 -1.89
CA HIS A 173 0.74 -12.95 -0.79
C HIS A 173 -0.67 -12.50 -1.17
N SER A 174 -0.86 -11.77 -2.28
CA SER A 174 -2.18 -11.38 -2.77
C SER A 174 -3.07 -12.56 -3.12
N VAL A 175 -2.50 -13.71 -3.45
CA VAL A 175 -3.27 -14.94 -3.75
C VAL A 175 -4.20 -15.33 -2.58
N ASN A 176 -3.77 -15.08 -1.36
CA ASN A 176 -4.50 -15.44 -0.13
C ASN A 176 -5.01 -14.24 0.67
N LYS A 177 -4.72 -13.02 0.23
CA LYS A 177 -5.05 -11.77 0.93
C LYS A 177 -5.67 -10.75 -0.01
N GLY A 178 -6.51 -9.86 0.54
CA GLY A 178 -6.87 -8.61 -0.11
C GLY A 178 -5.91 -7.50 0.33
N ILE A 179 -5.33 -6.76 -0.61
CA ILE A 179 -4.31 -5.74 -0.33
C ILE A 179 -4.76 -4.39 -0.87
N VAL A 180 -4.60 -3.33 -0.09
CA VAL A 180 -4.81 -1.95 -0.54
C VAL A 180 -3.50 -1.18 -0.40
N ILE A 181 -3.09 -0.49 -1.44
CA ILE A 181 -1.83 0.26 -1.50
C ILE A 181 -2.11 1.71 -1.84
N SER A 182 -1.62 2.63 -1.02
CA SER A 182 -1.52 4.06 -1.33
C SER A 182 -0.06 4.46 -1.36
N ASP A 183 0.42 5.06 -2.46
CA ASP A 183 1.80 5.52 -2.57
C ASP A 183 1.94 6.65 -3.58
N HIS A 184 2.97 7.46 -3.42
CA HIS A 184 3.35 8.50 -4.38
C HIS A 184 4.17 7.95 -5.56
N ASN A 185 4.76 6.77 -5.40
CA ASN A 185 5.47 6.07 -6.47
C ASN A 185 4.46 5.30 -7.34
N TYR A 186 3.72 6.05 -8.17
CA TYR A 186 2.66 5.50 -9.04
C TYR A 186 3.14 4.37 -9.93
N GLY A 187 4.38 4.46 -10.43
CA GLY A 187 5.00 3.41 -11.26
C GLY A 187 4.99 2.07 -10.53
N LYS A 188 5.53 2.02 -9.32
CA LYS A 188 5.58 0.80 -8.51
C LYS A 188 4.21 0.29 -8.11
N VAL A 189 3.28 1.19 -7.79
CA VAL A 189 1.89 0.78 -7.52
C VAL A 189 1.26 0.14 -8.76
N LEU A 190 1.38 0.78 -9.93
CA LEU A 190 0.79 0.29 -11.19
C LEU A 190 1.40 -1.03 -11.71
N GLU A 191 2.59 -1.43 -11.22
CA GLU A 191 3.19 -2.72 -11.54
C GLU A 191 2.52 -3.90 -10.81
N VAL A 192 1.84 -3.65 -9.71
CA VAL A 192 1.37 -4.71 -8.81
C VAL A 192 -0.15 -4.76 -8.63
N VAL A 193 -0.86 -3.64 -8.89
CA VAL A 193 -2.31 -3.56 -8.67
C VAL A 193 -3.10 -4.20 -9.81
N ASN A 194 -4.20 -4.85 -9.46
CA ASN A 194 -5.19 -5.39 -10.40
C ASN A 194 -6.53 -4.62 -10.37
N ARG A 195 -6.72 -3.72 -9.39
CA ARG A 195 -7.86 -2.81 -9.33
C ARG A 195 -7.38 -1.40 -8.98
N LEU A 196 -8.07 -0.41 -9.52
CA LEU A 196 -7.70 1.00 -9.41
C LEU A 196 -8.85 1.78 -8.81
N THR A 197 -8.56 2.55 -7.76
CA THR A 197 -9.52 3.47 -7.14
C THR A 197 -8.92 4.85 -6.98
N LEU A 198 -9.73 5.89 -7.10
CA LEU A 198 -9.30 7.28 -6.98
C LEU A 198 -10.19 8.02 -5.97
N ILE A 199 -9.59 8.60 -4.94
CA ILE A 199 -10.29 9.55 -4.07
C ILE A 199 -10.19 10.95 -4.69
N ARG A 200 -11.36 11.48 -5.05
CA ARG A 200 -11.51 12.85 -5.55
C ARG A 200 -12.70 13.52 -4.89
N GLU A 201 -12.48 14.71 -4.35
CA GLU A 201 -13.56 15.50 -3.71
C GLU A 201 -14.36 14.74 -2.64
N GLY A 202 -13.66 13.88 -1.89
CA GLY A 202 -14.25 13.05 -0.83
C GLY A 202 -14.97 11.79 -1.30
N VAL A 203 -15.10 11.57 -2.61
CA VAL A 203 -15.74 10.39 -3.20
C VAL A 203 -14.68 9.40 -3.67
N LEU A 204 -14.95 8.11 -3.52
CA LEU A 204 -14.10 7.04 -4.08
C LEU A 204 -14.68 6.58 -5.41
N LEU A 205 -13.89 6.72 -6.47
CA LEU A 205 -14.21 6.27 -7.83
C LEU A 205 -13.45 4.99 -8.11
N GLU A 206 -14.13 3.96 -8.59
CA GLU A 206 -13.47 2.78 -9.15
C GLU A 206 -13.20 3.02 -10.64
N LEU A 207 -11.95 2.80 -11.06
CA LEU A 207 -11.51 3.02 -12.43
C LEU A 207 -11.42 1.69 -13.17
N THR A 208 -11.90 1.65 -14.41
CA THR A 208 -11.88 0.43 -15.24
C THR A 208 -10.47 0.07 -15.68
N ASP A 209 -9.63 1.06 -15.95
CA ASP A 209 -8.25 0.86 -16.37
C ASP A 209 -7.36 2.06 -15.96
N LYS A 210 -6.07 1.99 -16.32
CA LYS A 210 -5.07 3.02 -16.00
C LYS A 210 -5.34 4.36 -16.73
N ARG A 211 -6.08 4.37 -17.86
CA ARG A 211 -6.46 5.59 -18.58
C ARG A 211 -7.43 6.44 -17.78
N GLY A 212 -8.27 5.80 -16.97
CA GLY A 212 -9.15 6.48 -16.03
C GLY A 212 -8.42 7.47 -15.12
N LEU A 213 -7.14 7.22 -14.77
CA LEU A 213 -6.33 8.19 -14.02
C LEU A 213 -6.06 9.48 -14.79
N VAL A 214 -5.92 9.40 -16.13
CA VAL A 214 -5.74 10.56 -17.00
C VAL A 214 -7.08 11.26 -17.23
N GLU A 215 -8.14 10.52 -17.53
CA GLU A 215 -9.49 11.04 -17.77
C GLU A 215 -10.03 11.79 -16.54
N GLN A 216 -9.71 11.31 -15.35
CA GLN A 216 -10.05 11.99 -14.10
C GLN A 216 -9.09 13.14 -13.74
N GLY A 217 -8.13 13.46 -14.60
CA GLY A 217 -7.18 14.55 -14.41
C GLY A 217 -6.19 14.32 -13.24
N TYR A 218 -6.00 13.06 -12.84
CA TYR A 218 -5.04 12.71 -11.81
C TYR A 218 -3.61 12.68 -12.40
N LEU A 219 -3.44 12.08 -13.57
CA LEU A 219 -2.22 12.13 -14.37
C LEU A 219 -2.36 13.10 -15.54
N LEU A 220 -1.27 13.75 -15.95
CA LEU A 220 -1.29 14.86 -16.89
C LEU A 220 -1.56 14.43 -18.34
N SER A 221 -1.17 13.23 -18.75
CA SER A 221 -1.36 12.72 -20.12
C SER A 221 -1.12 11.21 -20.23
N GLU A 222 -1.60 10.59 -21.31
CA GLU A 222 -1.32 9.19 -21.62
C GLU A 222 0.18 8.94 -21.86
N SER A 223 0.90 9.89 -22.44
CA SER A 223 2.36 9.81 -22.60
C SER A 223 3.08 9.81 -21.26
N TYR A 224 2.59 10.56 -20.28
CA TYR A 224 3.12 10.53 -18.91
C TYR A 224 2.80 9.19 -18.20
N LEU A 225 1.61 8.65 -18.40
CA LEU A 225 1.25 7.31 -17.91
C LEU A 225 2.15 6.24 -18.54
N SER A 226 2.36 6.30 -19.86
CA SER A 226 3.28 5.40 -20.56
C SER A 226 4.71 5.55 -20.05
N TYR A 227 5.19 6.77 -19.83
CA TYR A 227 6.51 7.03 -19.23
C TYR A 227 6.64 6.41 -17.81
N ILE A 228 5.66 6.60 -16.94
CA ILE A 228 5.65 6.03 -15.58
C ILE A 228 5.71 4.49 -15.65
N ILE A 229 4.90 3.88 -16.49
CA ILE A 229 4.84 2.43 -16.64
C ILE A 229 6.16 1.87 -17.18
N HIS A 230 6.78 2.55 -18.14
CA HIS A 230 8.04 2.11 -18.75
C HIS A 230 9.28 2.49 -17.94
N SER A 231 9.27 3.60 -17.19
CA SER A 231 10.40 3.98 -16.33
C SER A 231 10.56 3.06 -15.12
N GLY A 232 9.50 2.38 -14.69
CA GLY A 232 9.59 1.25 -13.76
C GLY A 232 10.29 0.03 -14.35
N PHE A 233 10.39 -0.06 -15.70
CA PHE A 233 11.00 -1.17 -16.43
C PHE A 233 12.49 -0.97 -16.78
N ILE A 234 13.09 0.21 -16.56
CA ILE A 234 14.43 0.52 -17.07
C ILE A 234 15.59 -0.14 -16.29
N SER A 235 15.37 -0.95 -15.28
CA SER A 235 16.48 -1.78 -14.78
C SER A 235 16.68 -3.10 -15.55
N GLY A 236 15.74 -3.50 -16.41
CA GLY A 236 15.83 -4.71 -17.24
C GLY A 236 15.88 -4.47 -18.76
N TYR A 237 15.70 -3.24 -19.24
CA TYR A 237 15.45 -2.96 -20.67
C TYR A 237 16.51 -2.10 -21.37
N GLN A 238 17.55 -1.63 -20.69
CA GLN A 238 18.68 -0.94 -21.36
C GLN A 238 19.43 -1.80 -22.38
N ASN A 239 19.12 -3.07 -22.47
CA ASN A 239 19.76 -4.00 -23.42
C ASN A 239 18.95 -4.32 -24.69
N ARG A 240 17.76 -3.74 -24.93
CA ARG A 240 16.96 -4.13 -26.11
C ARG A 240 16.43 -3.00 -27.03
N TYR A 241 16.37 -1.75 -26.58
CA TYR A 241 15.94 -0.64 -27.46
C TYR A 241 16.75 0.61 -27.15
N GLY A 242 17.55 1.03 -28.13
CA GLY A 242 18.53 2.11 -28.00
C GLY A 242 17.97 3.48 -27.60
N ASP A 243 18.88 4.34 -27.19
CA ASP A 243 18.86 5.70 -26.58
C ASP A 243 17.98 6.80 -27.20
N ASN A 244 16.74 6.56 -27.63
CA ASN A 244 15.96 7.59 -28.33
C ASN A 244 14.71 8.15 -27.62
N LEU A 245 14.53 7.92 -26.31
CA LEU A 245 13.44 8.55 -25.56
C LEU A 245 14.00 9.50 -24.50
N LYS A 246 14.32 10.75 -24.90
CA LYS A 246 14.53 11.83 -23.93
C LYS A 246 13.17 12.25 -23.35
N PRO A 247 13.02 12.39 -22.01
CA PRO A 247 11.80 12.91 -21.43
C PRO A 247 11.57 14.35 -21.93
N PRO A 248 10.33 14.79 -22.09
CA PRO A 248 10.02 16.16 -22.45
C PRO A 248 10.56 17.11 -21.37
N THR A 249 11.41 18.03 -21.76
CA THR A 249 12.20 18.93 -20.90
C THR A 249 11.39 19.90 -20.02
N ASN A 250 10.07 19.85 -20.02
CA ASN A 250 9.19 20.79 -19.31
C ASN A 250 8.44 20.24 -18.09
N VAL A 251 8.74 19.02 -17.62
CA VAL A 251 8.00 18.41 -16.51
C VAL A 251 8.56 18.77 -15.13
N TYR A 252 9.85 19.14 -15.03
CA TYR A 252 10.50 19.40 -13.74
C TYR A 252 10.19 20.75 -13.08
N HIS A 253 9.68 21.75 -13.81
CA HIS A 253 9.48 23.12 -13.27
C HIS A 253 8.10 23.40 -12.65
N ARG A 254 7.18 22.45 -12.60
CA ARG A 254 5.84 22.64 -11.99
C ARG A 254 5.52 21.78 -10.76
N MET A 255 6.48 21.04 -10.23
CA MET A 255 6.27 20.19 -9.04
C MET A 255 6.73 20.82 -7.71
N THR A 256 7.26 22.05 -7.72
CA THR A 256 7.76 22.76 -6.52
C THR A 256 7.03 24.10 -6.28
N ALA A 257 5.76 24.18 -6.54
CA ALA A 257 4.93 25.32 -6.12
C ALA A 257 3.67 24.82 -5.40
#